data_c8e5e9de5e5852964276a9037be75f47
#
_entry.id   c8e5e9de5e5852964276a9037be75f47
#
_cell.length_a   1.000
_cell.length_b   1.000
_cell.length_c   1.000
_cell.angle_alpha   90.00
_cell.angle_beta   90.00
_cell.angle_gamma   90.00
#
_symmetry.space_group_name_H-M   'P 1'
#
loop_
_entity.id
_entity.type
_entity.pdbx_description
1 polymer ?
#
loop_
_entity_poly.entity_id
_entity_poly.type
_entity_poly.pdbx_seq_one_letter_code
_entity_poly.pdbx_strand_id
1 'polypeptide(L)'
;MSKLFWDAQVPWLRLNGSGVRQFLQGQTSADLKALQSGDLLQTCWLTATGRLRAVLELRFDAEGADVVVLAGEASAVHAGFDQVIFPADRVRLQPLGQLRRLQWLEPMAAAMWCIPDAALPEPWASGEAATATALEQWRLQSGFPPGPGELNGETNPLELGLVAQVSTEKGCYLGQETMAKLIGQAGVK
;
A
#
# COMPACT_ATOMS: atom_id res chain seq x y z
N MET A 1 -6.81 -29.31 7.97
CA MET A 1 -5.66 -28.40 8.09
C MET A 1 -6.18 -27.03 8.48
N SER A 2 -5.63 -26.42 9.53
CA SER A 2 -5.95 -25.04 9.88
C SER A 2 -5.53 -24.11 8.76
N LYS A 3 -6.34 -23.07 8.49
CA LYS A 3 -5.99 -22.05 7.52
C LYS A 3 -4.87 -21.18 8.08
N LEU A 4 -3.85 -20.90 7.26
CA LEU A 4 -2.76 -20.02 7.64
C LEU A 4 -3.09 -18.57 7.29
N PHE A 5 -2.68 -17.64 8.14
CA PHE A 5 -2.79 -16.22 7.87
C PHE A 5 -1.49 -15.46 8.21
N TRP A 6 -1.25 -14.42 7.44
CA TRP A 6 -0.22 -13.42 7.75
C TRP A 6 -0.73 -12.51 8.87
N ASP A 7 0.02 -12.47 9.96
CA ASP A 7 -0.21 -11.62 11.12
C ASP A 7 1.02 -10.71 11.29
N ALA A 8 0.85 -9.43 11.08
CA ALA A 8 1.95 -8.50 11.17
C ALA A 8 1.54 -7.17 11.80
N GLN A 9 2.43 -6.63 12.61
CA GLN A 9 2.39 -5.21 12.95
C GLN A 9 3.05 -4.44 11.80
N VAL A 10 2.31 -3.50 11.24
CA VAL A 10 2.72 -2.73 10.06
C VAL A 10 2.70 -1.24 10.36
N PRO A 11 3.67 -0.47 9.81
CA PRO A 11 3.68 0.97 9.96
C PRO A 11 2.41 1.59 9.34
N TRP A 12 1.86 2.58 10.03
CA TRP A 12 0.61 3.23 9.68
C TRP A 12 0.74 4.76 9.79
N LEU A 13 0.17 5.44 8.79
CA LEU A 13 0.02 6.88 8.75
C LEU A 13 -1.47 7.23 8.75
N ARG A 14 -1.85 8.26 9.48
CA ARG A 14 -3.19 8.84 9.40
C ARG A 14 -3.12 10.21 8.74
N LEU A 15 -3.93 10.41 7.71
CA LEU A 15 -4.16 11.70 7.06
C LEU A 15 -5.61 12.13 7.33
N ASN A 16 -5.79 13.34 7.86
CA ASN A 16 -7.11 13.92 8.13
C ASN A 16 -7.33 15.15 7.28
N GLY A 17 -8.58 15.36 6.87
CA GLY A 17 -9.00 16.57 6.18
C GLY A 17 -9.72 16.34 4.86
N SER A 18 -10.41 17.36 4.39
CA SER A 18 -11.27 17.28 3.21
C SER A 18 -10.53 17.07 1.88
N GLY A 19 -9.23 17.37 1.85
CA GLY A 19 -8.39 17.23 0.66
C GLY A 19 -7.63 15.92 0.55
N VAL A 20 -7.75 15.02 1.55
CA VAL A 20 -6.94 13.79 1.64
C VAL A 20 -7.07 12.91 0.40
N ARG A 21 -8.29 12.71 -0.11
CA ARG A 21 -8.50 11.88 -1.31
C ARG A 21 -7.81 12.47 -2.53
N GLN A 22 -7.91 13.78 -2.74
CA GLN A 22 -7.26 14.47 -3.87
C GLN A 22 -5.74 14.42 -3.72
N PHE A 23 -5.21 14.64 -2.53
CA PHE A 23 -3.78 14.55 -2.24
C PHE A 23 -3.24 13.16 -2.56
N LEU A 24 -3.82 12.11 -1.98
CA LEU A 24 -3.40 10.73 -2.23
C LEU A 24 -3.60 10.32 -3.69
N GLN A 25 -4.64 10.82 -4.37
CA GLN A 25 -4.83 10.63 -5.81
C GLN A 25 -3.65 11.16 -6.63
N GLY A 26 -3.05 12.28 -6.23
CA GLY A 26 -1.87 12.85 -6.89
C GLY A 26 -0.54 12.22 -6.46
N GLN A 27 -0.47 11.61 -5.28
CA GLN A 27 0.77 11.05 -4.74
C GLN A 27 0.95 9.56 -5.06
N THR A 28 -0.10 8.81 -5.33
CA THR A 28 -0.04 7.36 -5.49
C THR A 28 -0.50 6.90 -6.88
N SER A 29 -0.16 5.70 -7.29
CA SER A 29 -0.32 5.22 -8.67
C SER A 29 -1.71 4.63 -8.99
N ALA A 30 -2.46 4.10 -8.01
CA ALA A 30 -3.79 3.55 -8.24
C ALA A 30 -4.87 4.65 -8.34
N ASP A 31 -5.97 4.38 -9.04
CA ASP A 31 -7.11 5.30 -9.07
C ASP A 31 -7.97 5.15 -7.81
N LEU A 32 -8.07 6.22 -7.03
CA LEU A 32 -8.78 6.25 -5.75
C LEU A 32 -10.21 6.77 -5.87
N LYS A 33 -10.66 7.19 -7.07
CA LYS A 33 -11.95 7.88 -7.22
C LYS A 33 -13.14 7.00 -6.85
N ALA A 34 -13.09 5.73 -7.26
CA ALA A 34 -14.18 4.79 -7.05
C ALA A 34 -14.12 4.06 -5.69
N LEU A 35 -13.03 4.23 -4.93
CA LEU A 35 -12.84 3.54 -3.66
C LEU A 35 -13.88 4.00 -2.63
N GLN A 36 -14.67 3.06 -2.12
CA GLN A 36 -15.68 3.35 -1.12
C GLN A 36 -15.05 3.44 0.28
N SER A 37 -15.79 4.07 1.20
CA SER A 37 -15.38 4.11 2.62
C SER A 37 -15.31 2.69 3.19
N GLY A 38 -14.19 2.36 3.82
CA GLY A 38 -13.93 1.05 4.41
C GLY A 38 -13.24 0.05 3.50
N ASP A 39 -13.27 0.24 2.17
CA ASP A 39 -12.56 -0.63 1.25
C ASP A 39 -11.05 -0.47 1.37
N LEU A 40 -10.31 -1.57 1.21
CA LEU A 40 -8.85 -1.58 1.13
C LEU A 40 -8.40 -1.56 -0.32
N LEU A 41 -7.46 -0.69 -0.66
CA LEU A 41 -6.83 -0.60 -1.97
C LEU A 41 -5.32 -0.55 -1.84
N GLN A 42 -4.63 -1.37 -2.62
CA GLN A 42 -3.17 -1.32 -2.72
C GLN A 42 -2.73 -0.39 -3.85
N THR A 43 -1.65 0.32 -3.61
CA THR A 43 -1.09 1.30 -4.54
C THR A 43 0.42 1.45 -4.35
N CYS A 44 1.09 2.06 -5.31
CA CYS A 44 2.51 2.38 -5.23
C CYS A 44 2.74 3.86 -4.97
N TRP A 45 3.76 4.16 -4.16
CA TRP A 45 4.36 5.49 -4.07
C TRP A 45 5.68 5.50 -4.83
N LEU A 46 5.82 6.42 -5.77
CA LEU A 46 6.91 6.45 -6.74
C LEU A 46 7.80 7.67 -6.56
N THR A 47 8.97 7.63 -7.19
CA THR A 47 9.74 8.86 -7.50
C THR A 47 9.14 9.54 -8.73
N ALA A 48 9.54 10.78 -9.00
CA ALA A 48 9.18 11.50 -10.24
C ALA A 48 9.64 10.74 -11.50
N THR A 49 10.68 9.91 -11.40
CA THR A 49 11.20 9.07 -12.48
C THR A 49 10.57 7.68 -12.54
N GLY A 50 9.48 7.43 -11.78
CA GLY A 50 8.72 6.19 -11.80
C GLY A 50 9.35 5.02 -11.06
N ARG A 51 10.36 5.25 -10.22
CA ARG A 51 10.95 4.19 -9.38
C ARG A 51 10.09 3.96 -8.15
N LEU A 52 9.94 2.69 -7.77
CA LEU A 52 9.14 2.29 -6.61
C LEU A 52 9.85 2.66 -5.30
N ARG A 53 9.18 3.44 -4.45
CA ARG A 53 9.64 3.81 -3.11
C ARG A 53 8.93 3.02 -2.00
N ALA A 54 7.63 2.79 -2.18
CA ALA A 54 6.85 2.01 -1.24
C ALA A 54 5.62 1.40 -1.91
N VAL A 55 5.15 0.28 -1.35
CA VAL A 55 3.82 -0.28 -1.59
C VAL A 55 2.96 0.05 -0.39
N LEU A 56 1.84 0.68 -0.66
CA LEU A 56 0.90 1.19 0.34
C LEU A 56 -0.44 0.45 0.22
N GLU A 57 -1.15 0.31 1.35
CA GLU A 57 -2.54 -0.11 1.38
C GLU A 57 -3.36 0.99 2.04
N LEU A 58 -4.43 1.44 1.39
CA LEU A 58 -5.22 2.60 1.76
C LEU A 58 -6.62 2.21 2.17
N ARG A 59 -7.18 2.94 3.15
CA ARG A 59 -8.60 2.88 3.53
C ARG A 59 -9.10 4.29 3.84
N PHE A 60 -10.20 4.67 3.24
CA PHE A 60 -10.86 5.95 3.53
C PHE A 60 -11.98 5.80 4.54
N ASP A 61 -12.21 6.86 5.30
CA ASP A 61 -13.39 7.09 6.12
C ASP A 61 -13.93 8.53 5.91
N ALA A 62 -14.86 8.95 6.75
CA ALA A 62 -15.48 10.28 6.65
C ALA A 62 -14.50 11.43 6.96
N GLU A 63 -13.42 11.18 7.70
CA GLU A 63 -12.49 12.21 8.18
C GLU A 63 -11.19 12.27 7.39
N GLY A 64 -10.87 11.20 6.62
CA GLY A 64 -9.63 11.14 5.87
C GLY A 64 -9.26 9.74 5.38
N ALA A 65 -8.00 9.36 5.56
CA ALA A 65 -7.50 8.05 5.16
C ALA A 65 -6.47 7.49 6.12
N ASP A 66 -6.52 6.18 6.29
CA ASP A 66 -5.45 5.37 6.84
C ASP A 66 -4.56 4.87 5.70
N VAL A 67 -3.25 4.89 5.92
CA VAL A 67 -2.23 4.42 4.97
C VAL A 67 -1.30 3.46 5.69
N VAL A 68 -1.31 2.21 5.31
CA VAL A 68 -0.37 1.19 5.78
C VAL A 68 0.78 1.06 4.79
N VAL A 69 2.02 0.98 5.29
CA VAL A 69 3.20 0.72 4.47
C VAL A 69 3.47 -0.78 4.48
N LEU A 70 3.15 -1.45 3.36
CA LEU A 70 3.35 -2.90 3.20
C LEU A 70 4.78 -3.25 2.84
N ALA A 71 5.44 -2.40 2.07
CA ALA A 71 6.85 -2.52 1.72
C ALA A 71 7.46 -1.14 1.50
N GLY A 72 8.72 -0.97 1.85
CA GLY A 72 9.43 0.30 1.81
C GLY A 72 9.66 0.90 3.21
N GLU A 73 10.33 2.05 3.26
CA GLU A 73 10.69 2.71 4.51
C GLU A 73 9.59 3.70 4.93
N ALA A 74 8.91 3.41 6.03
CA ALA A 74 7.74 4.19 6.50
C ALA A 74 8.10 5.63 6.89
N SER A 75 9.28 5.84 7.48
CA SER A 75 9.78 7.19 7.82
C SER A 75 9.99 8.02 6.55
N ALA A 76 10.46 7.40 5.46
CA ALA A 76 10.62 8.07 4.18
C ALA A 76 9.27 8.41 3.52
N VAL A 77 8.27 7.54 3.66
CA VAL A 77 6.89 7.82 3.20
C VAL A 77 6.31 8.99 3.98
N HIS A 78 6.41 8.96 5.31
CA HIS A 78 5.92 10.05 6.18
C HIS A 78 6.58 11.39 5.82
N ALA A 79 7.92 11.44 5.79
CA ALA A 79 8.65 12.66 5.46
C ALA A 79 8.34 13.14 4.03
N GLY A 80 8.22 12.23 3.07
CA GLY A 80 7.91 12.58 1.69
C GLY A 80 6.51 13.16 1.51
N PHE A 81 5.52 12.66 2.25
CA PHE A 81 4.18 13.25 2.26
C PHE A 81 4.18 14.61 2.97
N ASP A 82 4.82 14.71 4.14
CA ASP A 82 4.90 15.98 4.89
C ASP A 82 5.51 17.12 4.09
N GLN A 83 6.56 16.82 3.32
CA GLN A 83 7.25 17.82 2.47
C GLN A 83 6.38 18.43 1.37
N VAL A 84 5.33 17.72 0.93
CA VAL A 84 4.49 18.14 -0.21
C VAL A 84 3.04 18.45 0.19
N ILE A 85 2.74 18.44 1.48
CA ILE A 85 1.46 18.92 2.01
C ILE A 85 1.55 20.43 2.24
N PHE A 86 0.70 21.19 1.54
CA PHE A 86 0.59 22.63 1.71
C PHE A 86 -0.74 23.00 2.39
N PRO A 87 -0.86 24.18 3.02
CA PRO A 87 -2.10 24.61 3.66
C PRO A 87 -3.34 24.56 2.75
N ALA A 88 -3.14 24.78 1.45
CA ALA A 88 -4.21 24.72 0.45
C ALA A 88 -4.76 23.31 0.23
N ASP A 89 -4.00 22.26 0.53
CA ASP A 89 -4.42 20.88 0.37
C ASP A 89 -5.45 20.44 1.41
N ARG A 90 -5.58 21.18 2.52
CA ARG A 90 -6.48 20.83 3.64
C ARG A 90 -6.27 19.40 4.15
N VAL A 91 -5.01 19.02 4.24
CA VAL A 91 -4.53 17.72 4.75
C VAL A 91 -3.69 17.96 5.99
N ARG A 92 -3.89 17.11 6.99
CA ARG A 92 -3.06 17.05 8.19
C ARG A 92 -2.55 15.64 8.37
N LEU A 93 -1.23 15.46 8.29
CA LEU A 93 -0.56 14.20 8.55
C LEU A 93 -0.34 14.04 10.06
N GLN A 94 -0.65 12.86 10.60
CA GLN A 94 -0.37 12.51 11.99
C GLN A 94 0.99 11.82 12.12
N PRO A 95 1.59 11.78 13.32
CA PRO A 95 2.80 11.00 13.57
C PRO A 95 2.62 9.53 13.17
N LEU A 96 3.73 8.88 12.82
CA LEU A 96 3.74 7.44 12.52
C LEU A 96 3.22 6.63 13.72
N GLY A 97 2.37 5.67 13.40
CA GLY A 97 1.85 4.68 14.32
C GLY A 97 2.04 3.27 13.79
N GLN A 98 1.35 2.32 14.40
CA GLN A 98 1.30 0.94 13.96
C GLN A 98 -0.13 0.41 14.00
N LEU A 99 -0.44 -0.48 13.06
CA LEU A 99 -1.65 -1.30 13.02
C LEU A 99 -1.27 -2.77 12.92
N ARG A 100 -2.14 -3.65 13.40
CA ARG A 100 -2.05 -5.07 13.16
C ARG A 100 -2.83 -5.40 11.90
N ARG A 101 -2.17 -6.07 10.94
CA ARG A 101 -2.74 -6.47 9.66
C ARG A 101 -2.82 -7.99 9.58
N LEU A 102 -4.00 -8.50 9.28
CA LEU A 102 -4.31 -9.91 9.15
C LEU A 102 -4.71 -10.20 7.71
N GLN A 103 -4.16 -11.25 7.10
CA GLN A 103 -4.55 -11.69 5.76
C GLN A 103 -4.39 -13.20 5.64
N TRP A 104 -5.42 -13.90 5.16
CA TRP A 104 -5.31 -15.32 4.84
C TRP A 104 -4.29 -15.53 3.72
N LEU A 105 -3.50 -16.60 3.80
CA LEU A 105 -2.55 -16.99 2.75
C LEU A 105 -3.28 -17.71 1.61
N GLU A 106 -4.30 -17.07 1.08
CA GLU A 106 -5.11 -17.53 -0.03
C GLU A 106 -5.08 -16.51 -1.16
N PRO A 107 -5.20 -16.93 -2.43
CA PRO A 107 -5.27 -15.98 -3.54
C PRO A 107 -6.43 -14.99 -3.36
N MET A 108 -6.16 -13.71 -3.60
CA MET A 108 -7.16 -12.63 -3.53
C MET A 108 -7.84 -12.44 -2.17
N ALA A 109 -7.30 -13.03 -1.09
CA ALA A 109 -7.88 -12.86 0.24
C ALA A 109 -7.81 -11.39 0.68
N ALA A 110 -8.94 -10.87 1.15
CA ALA A 110 -9.00 -9.54 1.73
C ALA A 110 -8.20 -9.49 3.04
N ALA A 111 -7.52 -8.38 3.27
CA ALA A 111 -6.87 -8.10 4.54
C ALA A 111 -7.85 -7.44 5.51
N MET A 112 -7.53 -7.52 6.79
CA MET A 112 -8.22 -6.81 7.86
C MET A 112 -7.21 -6.07 8.74
N TRP A 113 -7.57 -4.88 9.18
CA TRP A 113 -6.76 -4.08 10.11
C TRP A 113 -7.44 -3.97 11.46
N CYS A 114 -6.65 -4.11 12.51
CA CYS A 114 -7.09 -3.90 13.89
C CYS A 114 -5.99 -3.22 14.72
N ILE A 115 -6.32 -2.83 15.92
CA ILE A 115 -5.32 -2.27 16.87
C ILE A 115 -4.30 -3.36 17.23
N PRO A 116 -3.04 -3.00 17.49
CA PRO A 116 -1.95 -3.97 17.67
C PRO A 116 -2.22 -5.08 18.70
N ASP A 117 -2.79 -4.73 19.83
CA ASP A 117 -2.99 -5.66 20.96
C ASP A 117 -4.41 -6.23 21.05
N ALA A 118 -5.22 -6.05 19.98
CA ALA A 118 -6.56 -6.62 19.96
C ALA A 118 -6.52 -8.15 19.97
N ALA A 119 -7.45 -8.76 20.69
CA ALA A 119 -7.70 -10.19 20.55
C ALA A 119 -8.05 -10.51 19.09
N LEU A 120 -7.63 -11.67 18.60
CA LEU A 120 -7.97 -12.10 17.26
C LEU A 120 -9.50 -12.27 17.15
N PRO A 121 -10.15 -11.52 16.24
CA PRO A 121 -11.58 -11.73 16.00
C PRO A 121 -11.82 -12.99 15.19
N GLU A 122 -13.05 -13.52 15.20
CA GLU A 122 -13.44 -14.55 14.25
C GLU A 122 -13.47 -13.97 12.80
N PRO A 123 -13.09 -14.76 11.79
CA PRO A 123 -12.69 -16.18 11.86
C PRO A 123 -11.19 -16.40 12.13
N TRP A 124 -10.42 -15.37 12.45
CA TRP A 124 -8.96 -15.45 12.63
C TRP A 124 -8.55 -16.25 13.87
N ALA A 125 -9.38 -16.20 14.94
CA ALA A 125 -9.12 -16.92 16.18
C ALA A 125 -9.10 -18.45 15.98
N SER A 126 -9.76 -18.96 14.94
CA SER A 126 -9.77 -20.39 14.57
C SER A 126 -8.68 -20.78 13.56
N GLY A 127 -7.90 -19.81 13.09
CA GLY A 127 -6.78 -20.02 12.18
C GLY A 127 -5.43 -20.16 12.91
N GLU A 128 -4.37 -20.24 12.13
CA GLU A 128 -3.00 -20.32 12.62
C GLU A 128 -2.14 -19.26 11.96
N ALA A 129 -1.39 -18.49 12.76
CA ALA A 129 -0.44 -17.52 12.22
C ALA A 129 0.66 -18.24 11.45
N ALA A 130 0.92 -17.79 10.23
CA ALA A 130 1.94 -18.37 9.37
C ALA A 130 3.34 -18.21 9.97
N THR A 131 4.15 -19.24 9.88
CA THR A 131 5.57 -19.15 10.19
C THR A 131 6.27 -18.22 9.18
N ALA A 132 7.43 -17.68 9.54
CA ALA A 132 8.23 -16.87 8.63
C ALA A 132 8.53 -17.60 7.30
N THR A 133 8.82 -18.90 7.35
CA THR A 133 9.05 -19.72 6.15
C THR A 133 7.82 -19.85 5.28
N ALA A 134 6.66 -20.15 5.88
CA ALA A 134 5.40 -20.27 5.13
C ALA A 134 4.99 -18.93 4.50
N LEU A 135 5.18 -17.84 5.23
CA LEU A 135 4.91 -16.49 4.73
C LEU A 135 5.81 -16.14 3.55
N GLU A 136 7.12 -16.42 3.65
CA GLU A 136 8.06 -16.16 2.57
C GLU A 136 7.77 -17.00 1.32
N GLN A 137 7.43 -18.26 1.48
CA GLN A 137 7.00 -19.12 0.36
C GLN A 137 5.75 -18.55 -0.32
N TRP A 138 4.75 -18.15 0.48
CA TRP A 138 3.53 -17.55 -0.05
C TRP A 138 3.84 -16.21 -0.76
N ARG A 139 4.68 -15.36 -0.18
CA ARG A 139 5.10 -14.08 -0.75
C ARG A 139 5.75 -14.29 -2.14
N LEU A 140 6.67 -15.22 -2.25
CA LEU A 140 7.35 -15.55 -3.51
C LEU A 140 6.39 -16.11 -4.56
N GLN A 141 5.44 -16.94 -4.16
CA GLN A 141 4.44 -17.51 -5.06
C GLN A 141 3.41 -16.47 -5.53
N SER A 142 3.01 -15.56 -4.66
CA SER A 142 2.03 -14.51 -4.99
C SER A 142 2.67 -13.28 -5.65
N GLY A 143 4.01 -13.13 -5.57
CA GLY A 143 4.71 -11.93 -6.04
C GLY A 143 4.41 -10.68 -5.22
N PHE A 144 3.83 -10.83 -4.01
CA PHE A 144 3.35 -9.70 -3.22
C PHE A 144 3.32 -10.00 -1.70
N PRO A 145 3.66 -9.05 -0.82
CA PRO A 145 4.34 -7.77 -1.13
C PRO A 145 5.80 -7.97 -1.53
N PRO A 146 6.43 -7.00 -2.21
CA PRO A 146 7.87 -7.07 -2.52
C PRO A 146 8.70 -7.14 -1.24
N GLY A 147 9.77 -7.93 -1.27
CA GLY A 147 10.71 -8.03 -0.15
C GLY A 147 11.69 -6.85 -0.09
N PRO A 148 12.43 -6.70 1.02
CA PRO A 148 13.35 -5.57 1.20
C PRO A 148 14.43 -5.45 0.12
N GLY A 149 14.89 -6.59 -0.43
CA GLY A 149 15.89 -6.59 -1.50
C GLY A 149 15.36 -6.21 -2.88
N GLU A 150 14.03 -6.21 -3.05
CA GLU A 150 13.36 -5.89 -4.31
C GLU A 150 13.03 -4.39 -4.42
N LEU A 151 12.91 -3.69 -3.29
CA LEU A 151 12.78 -2.22 -3.22
C LEU A 151 14.15 -1.56 -3.06
N ASN A 152 14.99 -1.69 -4.06
CA ASN A 152 16.35 -1.13 -4.06
C ASN A 152 16.44 0.32 -4.56
N GLY A 153 15.32 0.94 -4.90
CA GLY A 153 15.25 2.30 -5.45
C GLY A 153 15.51 2.39 -6.96
N GLU A 154 15.78 1.27 -7.64
CA GLU A 154 16.06 1.22 -9.08
C GLU A 154 14.95 0.56 -9.88
N THR A 155 14.13 -0.29 -9.24
CA THR A 155 13.02 -0.99 -9.88
C THR A 155 11.78 -0.10 -9.99
N ASN A 156 10.96 -0.36 -11.00
CA ASN A 156 9.63 0.21 -11.12
C ASN A 156 8.55 -0.83 -10.78
N PRO A 157 7.28 -0.43 -10.55
CA PRO A 157 6.22 -1.37 -10.18
C PRO A 157 5.99 -2.50 -11.18
N LEU A 158 6.17 -2.22 -12.48
CA LEU A 158 5.88 -3.20 -13.54
C LEU A 158 6.92 -4.32 -13.57
N GLU A 159 8.18 -4.00 -13.26
CA GLU A 159 9.27 -4.99 -13.13
C GLU A 159 9.04 -5.95 -11.95
N LEU A 160 8.26 -5.54 -10.95
CA LEU A 160 7.88 -6.36 -9.80
C LEU A 160 6.47 -6.98 -9.94
N GLY A 161 5.86 -6.93 -11.12
CA GLY A 161 4.54 -7.51 -11.35
C GLY A 161 3.37 -6.74 -10.73
N LEU A 162 3.59 -5.51 -10.23
CA LEU A 162 2.60 -4.70 -9.53
C LEU A 162 1.70 -3.89 -10.50
N VAL A 163 1.32 -4.50 -11.62
CA VAL A 163 0.52 -3.83 -12.66
C VAL A 163 -0.86 -3.42 -12.12
N ALA A 164 -1.48 -4.25 -11.28
CA ALA A 164 -2.79 -3.97 -10.71
C ALA A 164 -2.80 -2.75 -9.76
N GLN A 165 -1.64 -2.35 -9.23
CA GLN A 165 -1.47 -1.20 -8.34
C GLN A 165 -1.20 0.11 -9.11
N VAL A 166 -1.16 0.07 -10.45
CA VAL A 166 -0.85 1.23 -11.30
C VAL A 166 -2.00 1.51 -12.26
N SER A 167 -2.59 2.69 -12.17
CA SER A 167 -3.59 3.15 -13.13
C SER A 167 -2.95 3.88 -14.29
N THR A 168 -3.37 3.56 -15.50
CA THR A 168 -3.00 4.29 -16.74
C THR A 168 -4.03 5.33 -17.18
N GLU A 169 -5.22 5.29 -16.57
CA GLU A 169 -6.39 6.08 -16.99
C GLU A 169 -6.69 7.25 -16.03
N LYS A 170 -6.14 7.21 -14.81
CA LYS A 170 -6.32 8.32 -13.86
C LYS A 170 -5.54 9.57 -14.30
N GLY A 171 -5.94 10.72 -13.77
CA GLY A 171 -5.23 11.98 -13.95
C GLY A 171 -3.80 11.96 -13.39
N CYS A 172 -3.11 13.09 -13.44
CA CYS A 172 -1.69 13.21 -13.06
C CYS A 172 -1.40 12.68 -11.64
N TYR A 173 -0.34 11.90 -11.52
CA TYR A 173 0.26 11.47 -10.27
C TYR A 173 1.78 11.39 -10.37
N LEU A 174 2.47 11.37 -9.24
CA LEU A 174 3.93 11.32 -9.19
C LEU A 174 4.48 10.08 -9.92
N GLY A 175 5.32 10.29 -10.92
CA GLY A 175 5.93 9.21 -11.73
C GLY A 175 5.08 8.70 -12.93
N GLN A 176 3.89 9.27 -13.15
CA GLN A 176 2.95 8.84 -14.21
C GLN A 176 3.57 8.81 -15.61
N GLU A 177 4.36 9.82 -15.98
CA GLU A 177 4.91 9.92 -17.33
C GLU A 177 5.78 8.70 -17.69
N THR A 178 6.59 8.26 -16.73
CA THR A 178 7.41 7.05 -16.91
C THR A 178 6.54 5.80 -17.02
N MET A 179 5.53 5.66 -16.15
CA MET A 179 4.61 4.52 -16.20
C MET A 179 3.85 4.46 -17.53
N ALA A 180 3.33 5.57 -18.02
CA ALA A 180 2.64 5.64 -19.31
C ALA A 180 3.55 5.25 -20.49
N LYS A 181 4.81 5.69 -20.47
CA LYS A 181 5.80 5.30 -21.48
C LYS A 181 6.12 3.81 -21.46
N LEU A 182 6.33 3.24 -20.27
CA LEU A 182 6.67 1.82 -20.12
C LEU A 182 5.52 0.90 -20.56
N ILE A 183 4.27 1.24 -20.18
CA ILE A 183 3.09 0.46 -20.55
C ILE A 183 2.78 0.60 -22.06
N GLY A 184 2.98 1.79 -22.63
CA GLY A 184 2.80 2.04 -24.05
C GLY A 184 3.86 1.40 -24.96
N GLN A 185 5.04 1.13 -24.44
CA GLN A 185 6.09 0.37 -25.11
C GLN A 185 5.87 -1.11 -24.79
N ALA A 186 5.21 -1.86 -25.69
CA ALA A 186 4.94 -3.29 -25.52
C ALA A 186 6.20 -4.07 -25.09
N GLY A 187 6.33 -4.30 -23.80
CA GLY A 187 7.40 -5.11 -23.24
C GLY A 187 8.11 -4.46 -22.06
N VAL A 188 7.59 -4.68 -20.87
CA VAL A 188 8.42 -4.71 -19.67
C VAL A 188 9.37 -5.89 -19.84
N LYS A 189 10.68 -5.63 -19.85
CA LYS A 189 11.70 -6.68 -19.95
C LYS A 189 11.73 -7.53 -18.69
#